data_d4d4c4ba3fca30e5dd65ef31f7104089
#
_entry.id   d4d4c4ba3fca30e5dd65ef31f7104089
#
_cell.length_a   1.000
_cell.length_b   1.000
_cell.length_c   1.000
_cell.angle_alpha   90.00
_cell.angle_beta   90.00
_cell.angle_gamma   90.00
#
_symmetry.space_group_name_H-M   'P 1'
#
loop_
_entity.id
_entity.type
_entity.pdbx_description
1 polymer ?
#
loop_
_entity_poly.entity_id
_entity_poly.type
_entity_poly.pdbx_seq_one_letter_code
_entity_poly.pdbx_strand_id
1 'polypeptide(L)'
;EQVKDSLNAWQDISQRNSDFRHTQHIYSAYLGYMVKFNKFGAKAGVRAEGTSLNAGFAKAPEENFKTNYFDVVPNATLTYQLDMSSQLRLGYNMRIQRPGIWYLNPYLNNIDPQRISQGNPNLDSEKSNNVNFNFSKFAQKFSINASLSYTFVNNAIERYTIIANFPESDPLSQYNGASYSTYGNMGKRQQVGLFLYGSWNPVPLFRIYMNGGLDYTNIDSKKSLGLTKDGVAGRIFAGTQFNLPKDFRINLHGGYFSPWIQLQGKQSPFYFAGLNISKDFLKKKLSVSLGAQNPFWKTMKMESTTTGEGFVDRSTTWRHAREFRLSVSYRFGTMKGQIKKVRRGISNDDSKGGGEGNSGGGEQGM
;
A
#
# COMPACT_ATOMS: atom_id res chain seq x y z
N GLU A 1 6.50 13.74 -24.82
CA GLU A 1 7.30 12.71 -25.51
C GLU A 1 7.92 13.34 -26.77
N GLN A 2 9.18 13.02 -27.03
CA GLN A 2 9.91 13.56 -28.20
C GLN A 2 10.39 12.42 -29.09
N VAL A 3 10.30 12.59 -30.37
CA VAL A 3 10.81 11.65 -31.39
C VAL A 3 11.80 12.37 -32.29
N LYS A 4 12.86 11.68 -32.72
CA LYS A 4 13.78 12.19 -33.73
C LYS A 4 13.14 12.08 -35.11
N ASP A 5 13.10 13.20 -35.82
CA ASP A 5 12.69 13.23 -37.22
C ASP A 5 13.78 12.71 -38.17
N SER A 6 13.52 12.72 -39.46
CA SER A 6 14.45 12.29 -40.51
C SER A 6 15.74 13.12 -40.56
N LEU A 7 15.74 14.30 -39.96
CA LEU A 7 16.91 15.21 -39.83
C LEU A 7 17.64 15.05 -38.49
N ASN A 8 17.30 14.04 -37.71
CA ASN A 8 17.87 13.76 -36.38
C ASN A 8 17.56 14.86 -35.34
N ALA A 9 16.60 15.76 -35.59
CA ALA A 9 16.12 16.76 -34.66
C ALA A 9 15.03 16.18 -33.77
N TRP A 10 15.05 16.56 -32.46
CA TRP A 10 14.00 16.15 -31.53
C TRP A 10 12.73 16.96 -31.79
N GLN A 11 11.65 16.30 -32.11
CA GLN A 11 10.32 16.89 -32.26
C GLN A 11 9.38 16.42 -31.16
N ASP A 12 8.62 17.35 -30.59
CA ASP A 12 7.56 17.03 -29.63
C ASP A 12 6.37 16.41 -30.35
N ILE A 13 6.00 15.22 -29.91
CA ILE A 13 4.71 14.62 -30.29
C ILE A 13 3.64 15.29 -29.42
N SER A 14 3.10 16.40 -29.90
CA SER A 14 2.11 17.21 -29.17
C SER A 14 0.88 16.41 -28.73
N GLN A 15 0.49 15.37 -29.48
CA GLN A 15 -0.63 14.46 -29.17
C GLN A 15 -0.35 13.54 -27.99
N ARG A 16 0.92 13.34 -27.60
CA ARG A 16 1.32 12.49 -26.47
C ARG A 16 1.78 13.28 -25.24
N ASN A 17 1.70 14.60 -25.30
CA ASN A 17 2.02 15.47 -24.17
C ASN A 17 0.74 15.83 -23.44
N SER A 18 0.58 15.38 -22.20
CA SER A 18 -0.50 15.80 -21.31
C SER A 18 0.04 16.82 -20.30
N ASP A 19 -0.53 18.02 -20.28
CA ASP A 19 -0.32 19.01 -19.23
C ASP A 19 -1.58 19.02 -18.36
N PHE A 20 -1.41 18.46 -17.18
CA PHE A 20 -2.52 18.16 -16.28
C PHE A 20 -2.34 18.90 -14.95
N ARG A 21 -3.38 19.64 -14.56
CA ARG A 21 -3.46 20.32 -13.27
C ARG A 21 -4.61 19.76 -12.43
N HIS A 22 -4.28 19.39 -11.22
CA HIS A 22 -5.23 18.82 -10.26
C HIS A 22 -5.25 19.66 -8.98
N THR A 23 -6.44 20.01 -8.52
CA THR A 23 -6.66 20.71 -7.26
C THR A 23 -7.72 19.98 -6.44
N GLN A 24 -7.40 19.65 -5.20
CA GLN A 24 -8.30 18.97 -4.29
C GLN A 24 -8.42 19.76 -2.98
N HIS A 25 -9.66 20.05 -2.58
CA HIS A 25 -9.99 20.66 -1.29
C HIS A 25 -10.76 19.67 -0.44
N ILE A 26 -10.32 19.47 0.79
CA ILE A 26 -10.96 18.58 1.76
C ILE A 26 -11.30 19.39 3.00
N TYR A 27 -12.59 19.37 3.36
CA TYR A 27 -13.12 20.00 4.57
C TYR A 27 -13.62 18.90 5.49
N SER A 28 -13.20 18.88 6.75
CA SER A 28 -13.64 17.86 7.70
C SER A 28 -13.98 18.43 9.06
N ALA A 29 -15.02 17.86 9.68
CA ALA A 29 -15.38 18.09 11.07
C ALA A 29 -15.39 16.74 11.80
N TYR A 30 -14.92 16.71 13.03
CA TYR A 30 -14.85 15.52 13.85
C TYR A 30 -15.46 15.76 15.22
N LEU A 31 -16.32 14.81 15.66
CA LEU A 31 -16.85 14.75 17.02
C LEU A 31 -16.51 13.38 17.61
N GLY A 32 -16.00 13.36 18.83
CA GLY A 32 -15.67 12.10 19.50
C GLY A 32 -15.80 12.22 21.00
N TYR A 33 -16.18 11.10 21.60
CA TYR A 33 -16.30 10.95 23.05
C TYR A 33 -15.58 9.73 23.53
N MET A 34 -14.93 9.83 24.68
CA MET A 34 -14.19 8.73 25.32
C MET A 34 -14.54 8.68 26.80
N VAL A 35 -14.84 7.47 27.25
CA VAL A 35 -15.10 7.14 28.65
C VAL A 35 -14.15 6.05 29.09
N LYS A 36 -13.65 6.14 30.32
CA LYS A 36 -12.85 5.10 30.96
C LYS A 36 -13.39 4.83 32.35
N PHE A 37 -13.70 3.58 32.62
CA PHE A 37 -14.19 3.13 33.90
C PHE A 37 -13.48 1.84 34.32
N ASN A 38 -12.65 1.90 35.38
CA ASN A 38 -11.81 0.80 35.84
C ASN A 38 -10.96 0.20 34.70
N LYS A 39 -11.22 -1.07 34.39
CA LYS A 39 -10.54 -1.83 33.32
C LYS A 39 -11.18 -1.65 31.95
N PHE A 40 -12.34 -0.99 31.86
CA PHE A 40 -13.03 -0.75 30.62
C PHE A 40 -12.77 0.65 30.08
N GLY A 41 -12.56 0.74 28.77
CA GLY A 41 -12.53 1.99 28.04
C GLY A 41 -13.42 1.88 26.81
N ALA A 42 -14.21 2.93 26.54
CA ALA A 42 -15.01 3.05 25.32
C ALA A 42 -14.71 4.38 24.65
N LYS A 43 -14.56 4.36 23.33
CA LYS A 43 -14.41 5.54 22.50
C LYS A 43 -15.35 5.40 21.31
N ALA A 44 -16.09 6.46 21.00
CA ALA A 44 -16.88 6.57 19.78
C ALA A 44 -16.62 7.92 19.14
N GLY A 45 -16.69 7.98 17.82
CA GLY A 45 -16.48 9.21 17.07
C GLY A 45 -17.12 9.15 15.70
N VAL A 46 -17.38 10.31 15.15
CA VAL A 46 -17.89 10.49 13.80
C VAL A 46 -17.13 11.64 13.14
N ARG A 47 -16.76 11.46 11.88
CA ARG A 47 -16.13 12.47 11.03
C ARG A 47 -17.00 12.71 9.83
N ALA A 48 -17.33 13.95 9.54
CA ALA A 48 -17.98 14.37 8.31
C ALA A 48 -16.94 15.03 7.41
N GLU A 49 -16.90 14.62 6.14
CA GLU A 49 -15.94 15.16 5.17
C GLU A 49 -16.63 15.56 3.87
N GLY A 50 -16.34 16.79 3.42
CA GLY A 50 -16.63 17.28 2.08
C GLY A 50 -15.34 17.35 1.27
N THR A 51 -15.32 16.78 0.06
CA THR A 51 -14.20 16.86 -0.85
C THR A 51 -14.64 17.45 -2.17
N SER A 52 -13.92 18.45 -2.67
CA SER A 52 -14.08 19.01 -4.01
C SER A 52 -12.80 18.82 -4.79
N LEU A 53 -12.89 18.17 -5.96
CA LEU A 53 -11.78 17.88 -6.84
C LEU A 53 -12.05 18.51 -8.20
N ASN A 54 -11.08 19.28 -8.69
CA ASN A 54 -11.09 19.86 -10.03
C ASN A 54 -9.84 19.36 -10.77
N ALA A 55 -10.03 18.83 -11.97
CA ALA A 55 -8.98 18.41 -12.87
C ALA A 55 -9.09 19.16 -14.18
N GLY A 56 -7.98 19.73 -14.65
CA GLY A 56 -7.91 20.48 -15.89
C GLY A 56 -6.77 19.99 -16.77
N PHE A 57 -7.06 19.81 -18.05
CA PHE A 57 -6.13 19.42 -19.10
C PHE A 57 -5.91 20.61 -20.03
N ALA A 58 -4.69 21.18 -20.04
CA ALA A 58 -4.40 22.36 -20.84
C ALA A 58 -4.54 22.15 -22.34
N LYS A 59 -4.32 20.90 -22.82
CA LYS A 59 -4.37 20.54 -24.23
C LYS A 59 -5.64 19.76 -24.64
N ALA A 60 -6.48 19.39 -23.68
CA ALA A 60 -7.74 18.68 -23.88
C ALA A 60 -8.80 19.21 -22.89
N PRO A 61 -9.27 20.46 -23.05
CA PRO A 61 -10.22 21.06 -22.12
C PRO A 61 -11.55 20.29 -22.01
N GLU A 62 -11.92 19.51 -23.02
CA GLU A 62 -13.08 18.62 -23.04
C GLU A 62 -12.95 17.47 -22.04
N GLU A 63 -11.74 17.11 -21.62
CA GLU A 63 -11.47 16.11 -20.60
C GLU A 63 -11.49 16.69 -19.17
N ASN A 64 -11.71 18.00 -19.02
CA ASN A 64 -11.81 18.62 -17.71
C ASN A 64 -12.99 18.03 -16.93
N PHE A 65 -12.76 17.71 -15.66
CA PHE A 65 -13.83 17.21 -14.81
C PHE A 65 -13.77 17.78 -13.41
N LYS A 66 -14.95 17.78 -12.77
CA LYS A 66 -15.13 18.18 -11.39
C LYS A 66 -15.91 17.10 -10.65
N THR A 67 -15.42 16.71 -9.50
CA THR A 67 -16.08 15.71 -8.65
C THR A 67 -16.17 16.21 -7.22
N ASN A 68 -17.33 15.97 -6.57
CA ASN A 68 -17.56 16.31 -5.18
C ASN A 68 -18.03 15.06 -4.42
N TYR A 69 -17.45 14.84 -3.23
CA TYR A 69 -17.84 13.75 -2.34
C TYR A 69 -18.28 14.33 -1.01
N PHE A 70 -19.28 13.70 -0.39
CA PHE A 70 -19.62 13.94 1.01
C PHE A 70 -19.76 12.61 1.73
N ASP A 71 -18.99 12.45 2.80
CA ASP A 71 -18.84 11.19 3.50
C ASP A 71 -18.98 11.38 5.01
N VAL A 72 -19.66 10.43 5.66
CA VAL A 72 -19.75 10.34 7.12
C VAL A 72 -19.06 9.07 7.57
N VAL A 73 -18.08 9.21 8.47
CA VAL A 73 -17.11 8.17 8.83
C VAL A 73 -17.17 7.90 10.32
N PRO A 74 -17.95 6.92 10.76
CA PRO A 74 -18.02 6.52 12.16
C PRO A 74 -16.83 5.63 12.57
N ASN A 75 -16.48 5.71 13.85
CA ASN A 75 -15.55 4.77 14.50
C ASN A 75 -15.99 4.51 15.93
N ALA A 76 -15.71 3.31 16.42
CA ALA A 76 -15.94 2.91 17.81
C ALA A 76 -14.84 1.94 18.26
N THR A 77 -14.45 2.04 19.52
CA THR A 77 -13.45 1.14 20.11
C THR A 77 -13.84 0.84 21.55
N LEU A 78 -13.85 -0.44 21.87
CA LEU A 78 -13.97 -0.94 23.25
C LEU A 78 -12.63 -1.56 23.65
N THR A 79 -12.16 -1.27 24.84
CA THR A 79 -10.94 -1.81 25.40
C THR A 79 -11.22 -2.43 26.75
N TYR A 80 -10.57 -3.55 27.03
CA TYR A 80 -10.61 -4.20 28.34
C TYR A 80 -9.19 -4.56 28.78
N GLN A 81 -8.75 -3.97 29.89
CA GLN A 81 -7.46 -4.23 30.47
C GLN A 81 -7.53 -5.48 31.34
N LEU A 82 -6.95 -6.59 30.88
CA LEU A 82 -6.91 -7.85 31.62
C LEU A 82 -6.02 -7.71 32.87
N ASP A 83 -4.80 -7.26 32.63
CA ASP A 83 -3.80 -6.94 33.64
C ASP A 83 -2.92 -5.77 33.17
N MET A 84 -1.88 -5.38 33.92
CA MET A 84 -0.98 -4.26 33.58
C MET A 84 -0.24 -4.45 32.24
N SER A 85 -0.14 -5.67 31.74
CA SER A 85 0.61 -6.05 30.55
C SER A 85 -0.25 -6.55 29.40
N SER A 86 -1.54 -6.82 29.64
CA SER A 86 -2.42 -7.51 28.67
C SER A 86 -3.72 -6.74 28.47
N GLN A 87 -4.12 -6.59 27.21
CA GLN A 87 -5.29 -5.83 26.79
C GLN A 87 -6.05 -6.54 25.66
N LEU A 88 -7.37 -6.49 25.72
CA LEU A 88 -8.29 -6.81 24.62
C LEU A 88 -8.83 -5.51 24.05
N ARG A 89 -9.01 -5.48 22.72
CA ARG A 89 -9.63 -4.37 22.02
C ARG A 89 -10.56 -4.90 20.94
N LEU A 90 -11.78 -4.39 20.93
CA LEU A 90 -12.73 -4.55 19.83
C LEU A 90 -12.92 -3.19 19.18
N GLY A 91 -12.68 -3.10 17.88
CA GLY A 91 -12.78 -1.86 17.13
C GLY A 91 -13.68 -2.01 15.92
N TYR A 92 -14.42 -0.96 15.62
CA TYR A 92 -15.05 -0.72 14.34
C TYR A 92 -14.57 0.60 13.78
N ASN A 93 -14.18 0.62 12.53
CA ASN A 93 -13.86 1.85 11.82
C ASN A 93 -14.30 1.78 10.36
N MET A 94 -14.91 2.83 9.90
CA MET A 94 -15.07 3.09 8.49
C MET A 94 -13.90 3.93 7.99
N ARG A 95 -13.44 3.67 6.76
CA ARG A 95 -12.46 4.49 6.05
C ARG A 95 -13.00 4.82 4.67
N ILE A 96 -12.74 6.03 4.23
CA ILE A 96 -12.97 6.44 2.85
C ILE A 96 -11.66 6.23 2.10
N GLN A 97 -11.74 5.68 0.89
CA GLN A 97 -10.65 5.69 -0.07
C GLN A 97 -11.14 6.37 -1.34
N ARG A 98 -10.69 7.59 -1.56
CA ARG A 98 -11.01 8.34 -2.77
C ARG A 98 -10.19 7.82 -3.93
N PRO A 99 -10.75 7.77 -5.15
CA PRO A 99 -9.93 7.42 -6.30
C PRO A 99 -8.81 8.46 -6.43
N GLY A 100 -7.58 7.95 -6.54
CA GLY A 100 -6.42 8.80 -6.82
C GLY A 100 -6.43 9.29 -8.25
N ILE A 101 -5.65 10.33 -8.53
CA ILE A 101 -5.66 10.99 -9.83
C ILE A 101 -5.38 10.05 -11.00
N TRP A 102 -4.52 9.05 -10.82
CA TRP A 102 -4.23 8.05 -11.86
C TRP A 102 -5.43 7.17 -12.20
N TYR A 103 -6.37 6.99 -11.26
CA TYR A 103 -7.61 6.25 -11.49
C TYR A 103 -8.66 7.09 -12.21
N LEU A 104 -8.62 8.42 -11.99
CA LEU A 104 -9.57 9.38 -12.55
C LEU A 104 -9.12 9.94 -13.90
N ASN A 105 -7.81 9.89 -14.21
CA ASN A 105 -7.23 10.54 -15.37
C ASN A 105 -7.77 9.92 -16.69
N PRO A 106 -8.60 10.63 -17.48
CA PRO A 106 -9.16 10.13 -18.72
C PRO A 106 -8.15 10.07 -19.87
N TYR A 107 -6.91 10.51 -19.66
CA TYR A 107 -5.88 10.42 -20.69
C TYR A 107 -5.63 8.99 -21.14
N LEU A 108 -5.76 8.75 -22.46
CA LEU A 108 -5.53 7.45 -23.04
C LEU A 108 -4.03 7.15 -23.16
N ASN A 109 -3.57 6.13 -22.43
CA ASN A 109 -2.25 5.57 -22.64
C ASN A 109 -2.32 4.53 -23.78
N ASN A 110 -1.79 4.89 -24.93
CA ASN A 110 -1.73 4.09 -26.15
C ASN A 110 -0.30 3.89 -26.67
N ILE A 111 0.68 3.90 -25.77
CA ILE A 111 2.10 3.64 -26.10
C ILE A 111 2.24 2.29 -26.82
N ASP A 112 1.51 1.29 -26.33
CA ASP A 112 1.30 0.02 -27.03
C ASP A 112 -0.15 0.00 -27.56
N PRO A 113 -0.38 0.11 -28.90
CA PRO A 113 -1.73 0.11 -29.47
C PRO A 113 -2.52 -1.18 -29.21
N GLN A 114 -1.86 -2.27 -28.88
CA GLN A 114 -2.51 -3.54 -28.52
C GLN A 114 -2.88 -3.61 -27.04
N ARG A 115 -2.39 -2.67 -26.21
CA ARG A 115 -2.59 -2.62 -24.76
C ARG A 115 -2.84 -1.21 -24.30
N ILE A 116 -4.05 -0.73 -24.49
CA ILE A 116 -4.43 0.61 -24.12
C ILE A 116 -4.97 0.66 -22.67
N SER A 117 -4.82 1.79 -22.03
CA SER A 117 -5.40 2.02 -20.70
C SER A 117 -5.83 3.46 -20.49
N GLN A 118 -6.89 3.65 -19.73
CA GLN A 118 -7.47 4.95 -19.41
C GLN A 118 -8.05 4.92 -17.99
N GLY A 119 -7.96 6.02 -17.27
CA GLY A 119 -8.68 6.19 -16.01
C GLY A 119 -10.17 6.44 -16.23
N ASN A 120 -10.92 6.50 -15.14
CA ASN A 120 -12.37 6.73 -15.17
C ASN A 120 -12.72 7.89 -14.26
N PRO A 121 -13.06 9.08 -14.78
CA PRO A 121 -13.41 10.26 -13.97
C PRO A 121 -14.73 10.10 -13.18
N ASN A 122 -15.56 9.10 -13.50
CA ASN A 122 -16.84 8.84 -12.88
C ASN A 122 -16.76 7.90 -11.65
N LEU A 123 -15.56 7.69 -11.11
CA LEU A 123 -15.39 6.84 -9.93
C LEU A 123 -15.89 7.54 -8.66
N ASP A 124 -16.63 6.81 -7.86
CA ASP A 124 -17.01 7.19 -6.49
C ASP A 124 -15.95 6.75 -5.48
N SER A 125 -15.96 7.39 -4.29
CA SER A 125 -15.12 6.97 -3.18
C SER A 125 -15.52 5.58 -2.65
N GLU A 126 -14.54 4.74 -2.33
CA GLU A 126 -14.77 3.49 -1.61
C GLU A 126 -15.02 3.75 -0.13
N LYS A 127 -15.97 3.00 0.45
CA LYS A 127 -16.23 2.97 1.89
C LYS A 127 -15.87 1.60 2.44
N SER A 128 -14.71 1.54 3.08
CA SER A 128 -14.20 0.32 3.70
C SER A 128 -14.59 0.27 5.17
N ASN A 129 -15.33 -0.74 5.54
CA ASN A 129 -15.74 -1.00 6.92
C ASN A 129 -14.86 -2.10 7.49
N ASN A 130 -14.30 -1.88 8.65
CA ASN A 130 -13.43 -2.84 9.32
C ASN A 130 -13.88 -3.05 10.77
N VAL A 131 -14.12 -4.30 11.12
CA VAL A 131 -14.29 -4.77 12.51
C VAL A 131 -13.03 -5.54 12.87
N ASN A 132 -12.39 -5.18 13.98
CA ASN A 132 -11.19 -5.88 14.43
C ASN A 132 -11.26 -6.23 15.92
N PHE A 133 -10.79 -7.43 16.23
CA PHE A 133 -10.56 -7.90 17.59
C PHE A 133 -9.05 -8.09 17.77
N ASN A 134 -8.49 -7.45 18.77
CA ASN A 134 -7.06 -7.46 19.03
C ASN A 134 -6.78 -7.87 20.48
N PHE A 135 -5.85 -8.80 20.63
CA PHE A 135 -5.23 -9.15 21.89
C PHE A 135 -3.77 -8.72 21.85
N SER A 136 -3.32 -8.00 22.87
CA SER A 136 -1.92 -7.63 23.04
C SER A 136 -1.43 -7.96 24.45
N LYS A 137 -0.21 -8.50 24.51
CA LYS A 137 0.50 -8.76 25.76
C LYS A 137 1.95 -8.34 25.64
N PHE A 138 2.42 -7.53 26.59
CA PHE A 138 3.78 -7.03 26.67
C PHE A 138 4.39 -7.43 28.00
N ALA A 139 5.28 -8.42 27.97
CA ALA A 139 6.05 -8.86 29.12
C ALA A 139 7.54 -8.51 28.95
N GLN A 140 8.30 -8.57 30.00
CA GLN A 140 9.71 -8.19 29.98
C GLN A 140 10.54 -8.95 28.94
N LYS A 141 10.24 -10.24 28.71
CA LYS A 141 10.99 -11.10 27.79
C LYS A 141 10.27 -11.39 26.50
N PHE A 142 8.98 -11.09 26.38
CA PHE A 142 8.23 -11.34 25.16
C PHE A 142 7.11 -10.34 24.97
N SER A 143 6.74 -10.13 23.73
CA SER A 143 5.52 -9.43 23.34
C SER A 143 4.76 -10.23 22.29
N ILE A 144 3.44 -10.22 22.40
CA ILE A 144 2.53 -10.88 21.47
C ILE A 144 1.43 -9.89 21.13
N ASN A 145 1.09 -9.83 19.86
CA ASN A 145 -0.10 -9.14 19.36
C ASN A 145 -0.80 -10.08 18.37
N ALA A 146 -2.07 -10.35 18.61
CA ALA A 146 -2.93 -11.14 17.72
C ALA A 146 -4.14 -10.30 17.33
N SER A 147 -4.43 -10.24 16.05
CA SER A 147 -5.56 -9.46 15.52
C SER A 147 -6.35 -10.29 14.53
N LEU A 148 -7.65 -10.40 14.77
CA LEU A 148 -8.62 -10.93 13.84
C LEU A 148 -9.42 -9.76 13.28
N SER A 149 -9.55 -9.66 11.98
CA SER A 149 -10.24 -8.57 11.31
C SER A 149 -11.23 -9.07 10.27
N TYR A 150 -12.34 -8.37 10.15
CA TYR A 150 -13.28 -8.51 9.05
C TYR A 150 -13.44 -7.15 8.35
N THR A 151 -13.11 -7.11 7.07
CA THR A 151 -13.23 -5.91 6.25
C THR A 151 -14.21 -6.15 5.13
N PHE A 152 -15.12 -5.21 4.90
CA PHE A 152 -16.03 -5.27 3.77
C PHE A 152 -16.17 -3.90 3.09
N VAL A 153 -16.22 -3.96 1.76
CA VAL A 153 -16.38 -2.82 0.85
C VAL A 153 -17.50 -3.16 -0.13
N ASN A 154 -18.51 -2.33 -0.23
CA ASN A 154 -19.65 -2.58 -1.11
C ASN A 154 -19.48 -1.97 -2.51
N ASN A 155 -18.59 -1.02 -2.68
CA ASN A 155 -18.36 -0.26 -3.90
C ASN A 155 -16.85 -0.17 -4.20
N ALA A 156 -16.19 -1.34 -4.25
CA ALA A 156 -14.75 -1.43 -4.43
C ALA A 156 -14.33 -0.92 -5.81
N ILE A 157 -13.30 -0.08 -5.85
CA ILE A 157 -12.66 0.34 -7.09
C ILE A 157 -11.71 -0.78 -7.53
N GLU A 158 -12.03 -1.44 -8.62
CA GLU A 158 -11.20 -2.50 -9.20
C GLU A 158 -10.71 -2.07 -10.59
N ARG A 159 -9.45 -2.42 -10.87
CA ARG A 159 -8.94 -2.39 -12.24
C ARG A 159 -9.44 -3.61 -12.97
N TYR A 160 -9.97 -3.42 -14.17
CA TYR A 160 -10.35 -4.52 -15.05
C TYR A 160 -9.86 -4.29 -16.46
N THR A 161 -9.74 -5.38 -17.20
CA THR A 161 -9.29 -5.41 -18.58
C THR A 161 -10.30 -6.19 -19.41
N ILE A 162 -10.65 -5.63 -20.56
CA ILE A 162 -11.54 -6.26 -21.54
C ILE A 162 -10.89 -6.16 -22.92
N ILE A 163 -11.38 -6.94 -23.89
CA ILE A 163 -11.08 -6.66 -25.28
C ILE A 163 -11.92 -5.46 -25.72
N ALA A 164 -11.26 -4.45 -26.28
CA ALA A 164 -11.90 -3.24 -26.77
C ALA A 164 -12.91 -3.57 -27.87
N ASN A 165 -14.13 -3.10 -27.69
CA ASN A 165 -15.22 -3.21 -28.66
C ASN A 165 -16.10 -1.95 -28.56
N PHE A 166 -15.58 -0.85 -29.09
CA PHE A 166 -16.24 0.45 -29.07
C PHE A 166 -17.10 0.62 -30.33
N PRO A 167 -18.22 1.36 -30.25
CA PRO A 167 -19.00 1.75 -31.41
C PRO A 167 -18.13 2.49 -32.45
N GLU A 168 -18.44 2.39 -33.72
CA GLU A 168 -17.68 3.07 -34.79
C GLU A 168 -17.65 4.58 -34.65
N SER A 169 -18.67 5.16 -33.99
CA SER A 169 -18.73 6.60 -33.69
C SER A 169 -17.79 7.03 -32.55
N ASP A 170 -17.24 6.09 -31.79
CA ASP A 170 -16.31 6.37 -30.70
C ASP A 170 -14.89 6.53 -31.24
N PRO A 171 -14.14 7.59 -30.90
CA PRO A 171 -12.75 7.74 -31.27
C PRO A 171 -11.84 6.58 -30.88
N LEU A 172 -12.23 5.81 -29.86
CA LEU A 172 -11.50 4.62 -29.41
C LEU A 172 -11.74 3.39 -30.27
N SER A 173 -12.68 3.42 -31.26
CA SER A 173 -12.98 2.29 -32.17
C SER A 173 -11.76 1.83 -32.96
N GLN A 174 -10.80 2.73 -33.23
CA GLN A 174 -9.53 2.38 -33.89
C GLN A 174 -8.69 1.35 -33.10
N TYR A 175 -8.99 1.15 -31.81
CA TYR A 175 -8.33 0.17 -30.94
C TYR A 175 -9.18 -1.09 -30.72
N ASN A 176 -10.26 -1.28 -31.46
CA ASN A 176 -11.06 -2.49 -31.33
C ASN A 176 -10.23 -3.75 -31.56
N GLY A 177 -10.41 -4.74 -30.68
CA GLY A 177 -9.58 -5.93 -30.61
C GLY A 177 -8.34 -5.80 -29.68
N ALA A 178 -7.96 -4.60 -29.25
CA ALA A 178 -6.89 -4.40 -28.28
C ALA A 178 -7.34 -4.73 -26.84
N SER A 179 -6.38 -4.96 -25.97
CA SER A 179 -6.59 -5.08 -24.52
C SER A 179 -6.81 -3.69 -23.93
N TYR A 180 -8.03 -3.40 -23.44
CA TYR A 180 -8.39 -2.12 -22.81
C TYR A 180 -8.52 -2.29 -21.30
N SER A 181 -7.69 -1.56 -20.54
CA SER A 181 -7.70 -1.56 -19.09
C SER A 181 -8.24 -0.24 -18.56
N THR A 182 -9.17 -0.32 -17.59
CA THR A 182 -9.73 0.85 -16.90
C THR A 182 -10.11 0.51 -15.47
N TYR A 183 -10.79 1.41 -14.78
CA TYR A 183 -11.22 1.28 -13.39
C TYR A 183 -12.73 1.45 -13.27
N GLY A 184 -13.34 0.73 -12.33
CA GLY A 184 -14.77 0.85 -12.04
C GLY A 184 -15.07 0.57 -10.58
N ASN A 185 -16.13 1.18 -10.07
CA ASN A 185 -16.71 0.82 -8.79
C ASN A 185 -17.50 -0.48 -8.97
N MET A 186 -16.81 -1.59 -8.82
CA MET A 186 -17.31 -2.90 -9.23
C MET A 186 -17.41 -3.86 -8.06
N GLY A 187 -18.63 -4.12 -7.64
CA GLY A 187 -18.88 -5.24 -6.77
C GLY A 187 -18.53 -5.05 -5.29
N LYS A 188 -18.42 -6.17 -4.61
CA LYS A 188 -18.20 -6.28 -3.17
C LYS A 188 -16.88 -6.97 -2.92
N ARG A 189 -16.13 -6.44 -1.96
CA ARG A 189 -14.92 -7.11 -1.44
C ARG A 189 -15.13 -7.40 0.03
N GLN A 190 -14.92 -8.64 0.42
CA GLN A 190 -14.95 -9.10 1.81
C GLN A 190 -13.62 -9.77 2.13
N GLN A 191 -13.09 -9.49 3.29
CA GLN A 191 -11.81 -10.06 3.72
C GLN A 191 -11.88 -10.40 5.21
N VAL A 192 -11.51 -11.63 5.55
CA VAL A 192 -11.24 -12.06 6.93
C VAL A 192 -9.73 -12.23 7.05
N GLY A 193 -9.12 -11.53 8.00
CA GLY A 193 -7.68 -11.54 8.20
C GLY A 193 -7.30 -11.92 9.62
N LEU A 194 -6.31 -12.81 9.76
CA LEU A 194 -5.63 -13.10 11.01
C LEU A 194 -4.20 -12.56 10.91
N PHE A 195 -3.81 -11.70 11.84
CA PHE A 195 -2.46 -11.18 11.94
C PHE A 195 -1.86 -11.51 13.31
N LEU A 196 -0.63 -11.98 13.31
CA LEU A 196 0.14 -12.32 14.51
C LEU A 196 1.48 -11.59 14.47
N TYR A 197 1.83 -11.01 15.60
CA TYR A 197 3.17 -10.49 15.87
C TYR A 197 3.67 -11.10 17.17
N GLY A 198 4.92 -11.56 17.17
CA GLY A 198 5.61 -12.03 18.35
C GLY A 198 7.05 -11.55 18.39
N SER A 199 7.53 -11.20 19.56
CA SER A 199 8.96 -11.04 19.81
C SER A 199 9.33 -11.68 21.13
N TRP A 200 10.51 -12.29 21.17
CA TRP A 200 11.02 -12.99 22.35
C TRP A 200 12.51 -12.70 22.54
N ASN A 201 12.81 -12.24 23.76
CA ASN A 201 14.16 -11.89 24.19
C ASN A 201 14.54 -12.77 25.40
N PRO A 202 14.88 -14.05 25.19
CA PRO A 202 15.19 -14.99 26.30
C PRO A 202 16.35 -14.50 27.14
N VAL A 203 17.34 -13.91 26.48
CA VAL A 203 18.54 -13.30 27.08
C VAL A 203 18.84 -11.95 26.41
N PRO A 204 19.54 -11.02 27.06
CA PRO A 204 19.87 -9.71 26.50
C PRO A 204 20.67 -9.76 25.18
N LEU A 205 21.38 -10.87 24.95
CA LEU A 205 22.21 -11.06 23.76
C LEU A 205 21.42 -11.49 22.52
N PHE A 206 20.18 -11.98 22.71
CA PHE A 206 19.44 -12.61 21.63
C PHE A 206 17.99 -12.15 21.61
N ARG A 207 17.53 -11.77 20.43
CA ARG A 207 16.14 -11.46 20.16
C ARG A 207 15.70 -12.18 18.88
N ILE A 208 14.51 -12.78 18.92
CA ILE A 208 13.80 -13.26 17.74
C ILE A 208 12.48 -12.50 17.66
N TYR A 209 12.07 -12.17 16.43
CA TYR A 209 10.77 -11.57 16.17
C TYR A 209 10.18 -12.15 14.90
N MET A 210 8.87 -12.24 14.88
CA MET A 210 8.11 -12.72 13.76
C MET A 210 6.81 -11.92 13.66
N ASN A 211 6.41 -11.58 12.46
CA ASN A 211 5.07 -11.13 12.17
C ASN A 211 4.57 -11.80 10.90
N GLY A 212 3.26 -12.02 10.84
CA GLY A 212 2.66 -12.64 9.67
C GLY A 212 1.16 -12.58 9.73
N GLY A 213 0.53 -12.87 8.62
CA GLY A 213 -0.92 -12.89 8.51
C GLY A 213 -1.39 -13.79 7.39
N LEU A 214 -2.62 -14.23 7.54
CA LEU A 214 -3.40 -14.94 6.55
C LEU A 214 -4.68 -14.16 6.30
N ASP A 215 -4.99 -13.89 5.05
CA ASP A 215 -6.16 -13.15 4.62
C ASP A 215 -6.97 -14.01 3.63
N TYR A 216 -8.19 -14.38 4.01
CA TYR A 216 -9.17 -14.89 3.04
C TYR A 216 -9.90 -13.71 2.44
N THR A 217 -9.89 -13.61 1.13
CA THR A 217 -10.53 -12.52 0.37
C THR A 217 -11.54 -13.11 -0.61
N ASN A 218 -12.74 -12.52 -0.64
CA ASN A 218 -13.76 -12.76 -1.66
C ASN A 218 -14.06 -11.45 -2.37
N ILE A 219 -14.03 -11.47 -3.71
CA ILE A 219 -14.37 -10.34 -4.59
C ILE A 219 -15.54 -10.79 -5.46
N ASP A 220 -16.66 -10.10 -5.35
CA ASP A 220 -17.87 -10.36 -6.14
C ASP A 220 -18.18 -9.18 -7.05
N SER A 221 -17.98 -9.36 -8.34
CA SER A 221 -18.26 -8.40 -9.42
C SER A 221 -19.30 -8.94 -10.41
N LYS A 222 -20.16 -9.88 -9.99
CA LYS A 222 -21.15 -10.54 -10.85
C LYS A 222 -22.05 -9.59 -11.61
N LYS A 223 -22.48 -8.50 -10.96
CA LYS A 223 -23.40 -7.54 -11.57
C LYS A 223 -22.75 -6.69 -12.68
N SER A 224 -21.44 -6.48 -12.62
CA SER A 224 -20.73 -5.57 -13.52
C SER A 224 -19.93 -6.33 -14.58
N LEU A 225 -19.25 -7.41 -14.21
CA LEU A 225 -18.35 -8.17 -15.09
C LEU A 225 -18.68 -9.67 -15.15
N GLY A 226 -19.68 -10.14 -14.42
CA GLY A 226 -19.97 -11.58 -14.32
C GLY A 226 -18.92 -12.39 -13.56
N LEU A 227 -17.95 -11.73 -12.89
CA LEU A 227 -16.79 -12.39 -12.30
C LEU A 227 -16.88 -12.48 -10.77
N THR A 228 -16.38 -13.57 -10.24
CA THR A 228 -16.10 -13.73 -8.82
C THR A 228 -14.73 -14.35 -8.63
N LYS A 229 -14.05 -13.96 -7.57
CA LYS A 229 -12.75 -14.52 -7.21
C LYS A 229 -12.61 -14.57 -5.70
N ASP A 230 -12.18 -15.72 -5.19
CA ASP A 230 -11.83 -15.87 -3.79
C ASP A 230 -10.51 -16.61 -3.62
N GLY A 231 -9.98 -16.57 -2.42
CA GLY A 231 -8.75 -17.29 -2.09
C GLY A 231 -8.10 -16.78 -0.82
N VAL A 232 -6.99 -17.44 -0.46
CA VAL A 232 -6.19 -17.12 0.70
C VAL A 232 -4.86 -16.53 0.25
N ALA A 233 -4.48 -15.39 0.85
CA ALA A 233 -3.17 -14.81 0.74
C ALA A 233 -2.47 -14.82 2.09
N GLY A 234 -1.16 -15.02 2.10
CA GLY A 234 -0.37 -15.09 3.33
C GLY A 234 0.92 -14.29 3.23
N ARG A 235 1.34 -13.77 4.37
CA ARG A 235 2.64 -13.12 4.51
C ARG A 235 3.30 -13.52 5.82
N ILE A 236 4.61 -13.66 5.79
CA ILE A 236 5.41 -13.88 6.98
C ILE A 236 6.71 -13.09 6.85
N PHE A 237 7.11 -12.46 7.93
CA PHE A 237 8.41 -11.83 8.10
C PHE A 237 8.97 -12.29 9.45
N ALA A 238 10.22 -12.74 9.47
CA ALA A 238 10.90 -13.16 10.67
C ALA A 238 12.33 -12.63 10.68
N GLY A 239 12.87 -12.43 11.86
CA GLY A 239 14.24 -12.04 12.03
C GLY A 239 14.80 -12.35 13.40
N THR A 240 16.12 -12.39 13.46
CA THR A 240 16.86 -12.58 14.69
C THR A 240 17.93 -11.51 14.82
N GLN A 241 18.17 -11.07 16.03
CA GLN A 241 19.21 -10.12 16.38
C GLN A 241 20.10 -10.72 17.47
N PHE A 242 21.39 -10.74 17.22
CA PHE A 242 22.42 -11.11 18.19
C PHE A 242 23.21 -9.85 18.54
N ASN A 243 23.20 -9.48 19.83
CA ASN A 243 24.02 -8.42 20.40
C ASN A 243 25.21 -9.07 21.11
N LEU A 244 26.32 -9.20 20.41
CA LEU A 244 27.50 -9.91 20.91
C LEU A 244 28.42 -8.96 21.69
N PRO A 245 29.33 -9.50 22.54
CA PRO A 245 30.35 -8.70 23.20
C PRO A 245 31.18 -7.86 22.22
N LYS A 246 31.80 -6.80 22.74
CA LYS A 246 32.62 -5.85 21.97
C LYS A 246 31.84 -5.08 20.91
N ASP A 247 30.54 -4.79 21.19
CA ASP A 247 29.65 -4.01 20.34
C ASP A 247 29.43 -4.57 18.92
N PHE A 248 29.49 -5.91 18.76
CA PHE A 248 29.06 -6.58 17.55
C PHE A 248 27.57 -6.83 17.56
N ARG A 249 26.92 -6.62 16.40
CA ARG A 249 25.53 -6.96 16.16
C ARG A 249 25.40 -7.73 14.85
N ILE A 250 24.63 -8.81 14.90
CA ILE A 250 24.29 -9.62 13.72
C ILE A 250 22.76 -9.64 13.62
N ASN A 251 22.23 -9.25 12.46
CA ASN A 251 20.81 -9.31 12.17
C ASN A 251 20.59 -10.23 10.97
N LEU A 252 19.76 -11.24 11.13
CA LEU A 252 19.25 -12.09 10.06
C LEU A 252 17.77 -11.80 9.94
N HIS A 253 17.26 -11.64 8.72
CA HIS A 253 15.84 -11.44 8.47
C HIS A 253 15.43 -12.01 7.13
N GLY A 254 14.15 -12.33 7.02
CA GLY A 254 13.56 -12.78 5.77
C GLY A 254 12.07 -12.68 5.78
N GLY A 255 11.50 -12.72 4.61
CA GLY A 255 10.06 -12.64 4.43
C GLY A 255 9.59 -13.36 3.18
N TYR A 256 8.33 -13.78 3.24
CA TYR A 256 7.59 -14.35 2.14
C TYR A 256 6.21 -13.70 2.08
N PHE A 257 5.80 -13.30 0.89
CA PHE A 257 4.51 -12.70 0.59
C PHE A 257 3.88 -13.49 -0.57
N SER A 258 2.79 -14.18 -0.31
CA SER A 258 2.02 -14.79 -1.38
C SER A 258 1.39 -13.72 -2.27
N PRO A 259 1.00 -14.05 -3.50
CA PRO A 259 0.16 -13.19 -4.30
C PRO A 259 -1.13 -12.82 -3.56
N TRP A 260 -1.55 -11.57 -3.64
CA TRP A 260 -2.90 -11.19 -3.19
C TRP A 260 -3.95 -11.59 -4.21
N ILE A 261 -5.17 -11.74 -3.74
CA ILE A 261 -6.30 -12.12 -4.59
C ILE A 261 -6.73 -10.89 -5.40
N GLN A 262 -6.80 -11.06 -6.72
CA GLN A 262 -7.25 -10.08 -7.71
C GLN A 262 -8.43 -10.63 -8.50
N LEU A 263 -9.32 -9.77 -8.98
CA LEU A 263 -10.47 -10.18 -9.77
C LEU A 263 -10.04 -10.88 -11.07
N GLN A 264 -9.07 -10.31 -11.78
CA GLN A 264 -8.51 -10.86 -13.00
C GLN A 264 -7.00 -11.04 -12.84
N GLY A 265 -6.56 -12.27 -12.77
CA GLY A 265 -5.14 -12.56 -12.85
C GLY A 265 -4.50 -13.10 -11.58
N LYS A 266 -3.17 -13.25 -11.68
CA LYS A 266 -2.30 -13.79 -10.65
C LYS A 266 -0.91 -13.15 -10.77
N GLN A 267 -0.26 -12.91 -9.64
CA GLN A 267 1.11 -12.43 -9.59
C GLN A 267 2.04 -13.50 -9.00
N SER A 268 3.34 -13.33 -9.19
CA SER A 268 4.33 -14.13 -8.48
C SER A 268 4.37 -13.78 -7.00
N PRO A 269 4.71 -14.74 -6.13
CA PRO A 269 5.06 -14.44 -4.76
C PRO A 269 6.33 -13.58 -4.70
N PHE A 270 6.46 -12.83 -3.62
CA PHE A 270 7.67 -12.08 -3.31
C PHE A 270 8.31 -12.64 -2.04
N TYR A 271 9.64 -12.83 -2.08
CA TYR A 271 10.40 -13.29 -0.94
C TYR A 271 11.79 -12.64 -0.90
N PHE A 272 12.33 -12.51 0.29
CA PHE A 272 13.66 -11.94 0.49
C PHE A 272 14.32 -12.51 1.74
N ALA A 273 15.65 -12.45 1.77
CA ALA A 273 16.45 -12.76 2.95
C ALA A 273 17.62 -11.77 3.05
N GLY A 274 17.98 -11.40 4.26
CA GLY A 274 19.05 -10.46 4.50
C GLY A 274 19.87 -10.83 5.72
N LEU A 275 21.15 -10.45 5.66
CA LEU A 275 22.11 -10.51 6.74
C LEU A 275 22.75 -9.13 6.88
N ASN A 276 22.85 -8.64 8.11
CA ASN A 276 23.62 -7.45 8.43
C ASN A 276 24.53 -7.74 9.62
N ILE A 277 25.81 -7.45 9.47
CA ILE A 277 26.81 -7.54 10.53
C ILE A 277 27.33 -6.13 10.77
N SER A 278 27.23 -5.64 11.97
CA SER A 278 27.73 -4.31 12.34
C SER A 278 28.62 -4.36 13.58
N LYS A 279 29.58 -3.45 13.62
CA LYS A 279 30.45 -3.26 14.76
C LYS A 279 30.62 -1.77 15.06
N ASP A 280 30.46 -1.40 16.31
CA ASP A 280 30.71 -0.05 16.80
C ASP A 280 32.13 0.04 17.37
N PHE A 281 32.80 1.15 17.07
CA PHE A 281 34.13 1.52 17.52
C PHE A 281 34.10 2.90 18.19
N LEU A 282 35.21 3.29 18.83
CA LEU A 282 35.42 4.63 19.39
C LEU A 282 34.28 5.05 20.32
N LYS A 283 33.90 4.18 21.27
CA LYS A 283 32.77 4.42 22.18
C LYS A 283 31.48 4.74 21.44
N LYS A 284 31.17 3.96 20.39
CA LYS A 284 30.00 4.06 19.50
C LYS A 284 29.95 5.33 18.62
N LYS A 285 31.09 5.99 18.43
CA LYS A 285 31.20 7.14 17.49
C LYS A 285 31.39 6.68 16.05
N LEU A 286 32.04 5.55 15.83
CA LEU A 286 32.24 4.97 14.48
C LEU A 286 31.49 3.65 14.42
N SER A 287 30.63 3.49 13.44
CA SER A 287 29.91 2.25 13.15
C SER A 287 30.25 1.78 11.74
N VAL A 288 30.66 0.53 11.63
CA VAL A 288 30.91 -0.13 10.34
C VAL A 288 29.94 -1.28 10.20
N SER A 289 29.22 -1.37 9.08
CA SER A 289 28.31 -2.46 8.81
C SER A 289 28.47 -3.04 7.41
N LEU A 290 28.35 -4.36 7.34
CA LEU A 290 28.31 -5.16 6.13
C LEU A 290 26.92 -5.77 6.01
N GLY A 291 26.25 -5.46 4.91
CA GLY A 291 24.92 -5.99 4.58
C GLY A 291 24.99 -6.89 3.35
N ALA A 292 24.19 -7.93 3.36
CA ALA A 292 23.92 -8.77 2.19
C ALA A 292 22.41 -8.97 2.09
N GLN A 293 21.83 -8.48 1.00
CA GLN A 293 20.43 -8.69 0.66
C GLN A 293 20.32 -9.76 -0.42
N ASN A 294 19.46 -10.74 -0.21
CA ASN A 294 19.25 -11.86 -1.11
C ASN A 294 20.55 -12.56 -1.56
N PRO A 295 21.45 -12.93 -0.64
CA PRO A 295 22.78 -13.45 -1.02
C PRO A 295 22.71 -14.74 -1.85
N PHE A 296 21.61 -15.50 -1.75
CA PHE A 296 21.44 -16.81 -2.34
C PHE A 296 20.97 -16.78 -3.81
N TRP A 297 20.31 -15.67 -4.26
CA TRP A 297 19.81 -15.54 -5.64
C TRP A 297 20.14 -14.18 -6.25
N LYS A 298 20.70 -14.24 -7.46
CA LYS A 298 21.13 -13.04 -8.20
C LYS A 298 19.96 -12.25 -8.76
N THR A 299 18.97 -12.96 -9.30
CA THR A 299 17.80 -12.39 -9.96
C THR A 299 16.53 -13.00 -9.42
N MET A 300 15.45 -12.24 -9.44
CA MET A 300 14.11 -12.67 -9.11
C MET A 300 13.23 -12.52 -10.34
N LYS A 301 12.54 -13.57 -10.71
CA LYS A 301 11.53 -13.58 -11.75
C LYS A 301 10.19 -13.11 -11.17
N MET A 302 9.64 -12.08 -11.74
CA MET A 302 8.31 -11.57 -11.38
C MET A 302 7.38 -11.78 -12.56
N GLU A 303 6.37 -12.61 -12.38
CA GLU A 303 5.35 -12.89 -13.39
C GLU A 303 4.03 -12.30 -12.98
N SER A 304 3.34 -11.70 -13.94
CA SER A 304 1.96 -11.26 -13.81
C SER A 304 1.17 -11.85 -14.96
N THR A 305 0.05 -12.46 -14.66
CA THR A 305 -0.89 -12.98 -15.65
C THR A 305 -2.23 -12.30 -15.42
N THR A 306 -2.81 -11.69 -16.44
CA THR A 306 -4.18 -11.18 -16.43
C THR A 306 -5.01 -12.03 -17.38
N THR A 307 -6.15 -12.51 -16.89
CA THR A 307 -7.05 -13.38 -17.67
C THR A 307 -8.41 -12.71 -17.76
N GLY A 308 -8.94 -12.61 -18.97
CA GLY A 308 -10.29 -12.13 -19.25
C GLY A 308 -10.96 -12.97 -20.32
N GLU A 309 -12.18 -12.60 -20.67
CA GLU A 309 -12.90 -13.25 -21.77
C GLU A 309 -12.15 -13.02 -23.09
N GLY A 310 -11.74 -14.11 -23.73
CA GLY A 310 -11.06 -14.08 -25.02
C GLY A 310 -9.57 -13.74 -24.97
N PHE A 311 -8.95 -13.52 -23.79
CA PHE A 311 -7.51 -13.19 -23.72
C PHE A 311 -6.79 -13.70 -22.46
N VAL A 312 -5.48 -13.90 -22.60
CA VAL A 312 -4.53 -14.10 -21.53
C VAL A 312 -3.30 -13.22 -21.79
N ASP A 313 -3.07 -12.25 -20.91
CA ASP A 313 -1.88 -11.40 -20.94
C ASP A 313 -0.86 -11.87 -19.90
N ARG A 314 0.38 -12.13 -20.32
CA ARG A 314 1.49 -12.52 -19.45
C ARG A 314 2.64 -11.53 -19.55
N SER A 315 3.05 -11.02 -18.41
CA SER A 315 4.23 -10.19 -18.30
C SER A 315 5.26 -10.87 -17.41
N THR A 316 6.51 -10.90 -17.87
CA THR A 316 7.63 -11.44 -17.10
C THR A 316 8.71 -10.38 -16.97
N THR A 317 9.08 -10.06 -15.74
CA THR A 317 10.15 -9.11 -15.43
C THR A 317 11.23 -9.82 -14.61
N TRP A 318 12.47 -9.70 -15.03
CA TRP A 318 13.63 -10.17 -14.29
C TRP A 318 14.26 -8.99 -13.55
N ARG A 319 14.23 -9.04 -12.22
CA ARG A 319 14.78 -7.99 -11.37
C ARG A 319 16.06 -8.47 -10.70
N HIS A 320 17.11 -7.65 -10.71
CA HIS A 320 18.31 -7.93 -9.91
C HIS A 320 17.93 -7.88 -8.43
N ALA A 321 18.29 -8.91 -7.67
CA ALA A 321 17.83 -9.08 -6.28
C ALA A 321 19.00 -9.11 -5.27
N ARG A 322 20.20 -9.55 -5.69
CA ARG A 322 21.35 -9.65 -4.81
C ARG A 322 22.03 -8.29 -4.66
N GLU A 323 22.23 -7.88 -3.41
CA GLU A 323 22.95 -6.64 -3.09
C GLU A 323 23.91 -6.89 -1.93
N PHE A 324 25.14 -6.36 -2.04
CA PHE A 324 26.09 -6.26 -0.93
C PHE A 324 26.33 -4.78 -0.64
N ARG A 325 26.31 -4.42 0.64
CA ARG A 325 26.45 -3.04 1.08
C ARG A 325 27.49 -2.94 2.18
N LEU A 326 28.44 -2.02 2.02
CA LEU A 326 29.32 -1.55 3.08
C LEU A 326 28.86 -0.16 3.50
N SER A 327 28.66 0.04 4.80
CA SER A 327 28.30 1.35 5.37
C SER A 327 29.28 1.69 6.48
N VAL A 328 29.82 2.90 6.44
CA VAL A 328 30.66 3.48 7.49
C VAL A 328 29.99 4.78 7.95
N SER A 329 29.67 4.85 9.23
CA SER A 329 29.03 6.02 9.83
C SER A 329 29.88 6.54 10.97
N TYR A 330 30.22 7.82 10.94
CA TYR A 330 30.95 8.47 12.02
C TYR A 330 30.11 9.60 12.61
N ARG A 331 29.86 9.54 13.91
CA ARG A 331 29.12 10.54 14.68
C ARG A 331 30.09 11.50 15.36
N PHE A 332 30.06 12.76 14.91
CA PHE A 332 30.84 13.84 15.54
C PHE A 332 29.89 14.85 16.19
N GLY A 333 30.39 15.47 17.27
CA GLY A 333 29.61 16.43 18.07
C GLY A 333 28.69 15.75 19.10
N THR A 334 28.18 16.55 20.01
CA THR A 334 27.15 16.18 20.98
C THR A 334 25.99 17.17 20.84
N MET A 335 24.83 16.67 20.41
CA MET A 335 23.61 17.50 20.44
C MET A 335 23.15 17.65 21.90
N LYS A 336 23.28 18.85 22.44
CA LYS A 336 22.79 19.21 23.80
C LYS A 336 21.34 19.69 23.82
N GLY A 337 20.58 19.52 22.76
CA GLY A 337 19.18 19.94 22.68
C GLY A 337 18.27 18.90 22.01
N GLN A 338 17.18 18.58 22.66
CA GLN A 338 16.09 17.83 22.02
C GLN A 338 15.30 18.81 21.14
N ILE A 339 15.55 18.78 19.84
CA ILE A 339 14.69 19.49 18.88
C ILE A 339 13.44 18.61 18.68
N LYS A 340 12.36 18.93 19.38
CA LYS A 340 11.05 18.39 19.03
C LYS A 340 10.65 18.96 17.64
N LYS A 341 10.83 18.18 16.59
CA LYS A 341 10.17 18.47 15.30
C LYS A 341 8.67 18.26 15.48
N VAL A 342 7.95 19.34 15.67
CA VAL A 342 6.49 19.33 15.54
C VAL A 342 6.20 19.18 14.04
N ARG A 343 5.66 18.04 13.62
CA ARG A 343 5.09 17.89 12.29
C ARG A 343 3.91 18.87 12.17
N ARG A 344 4.11 19.94 11.42
CA ARG A 344 3.06 20.90 11.05
C ARG A 344 2.60 20.53 9.64
N GLY A 345 1.76 19.54 9.53
CA GLY A 345 1.19 19.16 8.24
C GLY A 345 0.10 18.11 8.41
N ILE A 346 -1.00 18.30 7.70
CA ILE A 346 -2.03 17.30 7.54
C ILE A 346 -1.60 16.46 6.35
N SER A 347 -1.33 15.16 6.55
CA SER A 347 -1.13 14.24 5.44
C SER A 347 -2.46 13.56 5.11
N ASN A 348 -2.82 13.54 3.83
CA ASN A 348 -3.99 12.81 3.35
C ASN A 348 -3.53 11.46 2.80
N ASP A 349 -3.78 10.40 3.55
CA ASP A 349 -3.49 9.00 3.20
C ASP A 349 -4.75 8.23 2.75
N ASP A 350 -5.87 8.93 2.58
CA ASP A 350 -7.16 8.37 2.15
C ASP A 350 -7.31 8.28 0.61
N SER A 351 -6.22 8.36 -0.16
CA SER A 351 -6.22 8.21 -1.62
C SER A 351 -5.80 6.81 -2.06
N LYS A 352 -6.62 6.16 -2.91
CA LYS A 352 -6.30 4.87 -3.54
C LYS A 352 -5.64 5.11 -4.91
N GLY A 353 -4.46 4.51 -5.14
CA GLY A 353 -3.71 4.66 -6.40
C GLY A 353 -3.06 6.03 -6.60
N GLY A 354 -3.11 6.91 -5.61
CA GLY A 354 -2.40 8.17 -5.59
C GLY A 354 -0.98 7.95 -5.05
N GLY A 355 -0.05 7.60 -5.91
CA GLY A 355 1.37 7.68 -5.61
C GLY A 355 1.81 9.14 -5.62
N GLU A 356 1.38 9.96 -4.67
CA GLU A 356 2.19 11.10 -4.29
C GLU A 356 3.45 10.54 -3.68
N GLY A 357 4.55 10.75 -4.41
CA GLY A 357 5.87 10.30 -4.01
C GLY A 357 6.27 10.88 -2.66
N ASN A 358 5.81 10.25 -1.59
CA ASN A 358 6.46 10.37 -0.31
C ASN A 358 7.65 9.40 -0.30
N SER A 359 8.69 9.76 -1.06
CA SER A 359 10.05 9.25 -0.87
C SER A 359 10.64 9.84 0.42
N GLY A 360 9.85 9.88 1.46
CA GLY A 360 10.28 10.10 2.82
C GLY A 360 10.60 8.75 3.43
N GLY A 361 11.87 8.37 3.40
CA GLY A 361 12.38 7.21 4.09
C GLY A 361 11.82 7.17 5.52
N GLY A 362 10.97 6.21 5.78
CA GLY A 362 10.60 5.83 7.12
C GLY A 362 11.80 5.18 7.78
N GLU A 363 12.70 5.98 8.32
CA GLU A 363 13.50 5.57 9.45
C GLU A 363 12.53 5.33 10.61
N GLN A 364 12.03 4.12 10.71
CA GLN A 364 11.55 3.62 11.99
C GLN A 364 12.78 3.45 12.88
N GLY A 365 13.09 4.52 13.59
CA GLY A 365 13.88 4.43 14.80
C GLY A 365 13.14 3.56 15.81
N MET A 366 13.85 2.59 16.28
CA MET A 366 13.75 1.69 17.43
C MET A 366 12.48 1.71 18.27
#